data_44fd5bffa78eb6e3a6b3cf054840e4ea
#
_entry.id   44fd5bffa78eb6e3a6b3cf054840e4ea
#
_cell.length_a   1.000
_cell.length_b   1.000
_cell.length_c   1.000
_cell.angle_alpha   90.00
_cell.angle_beta   90.00
_cell.angle_gamma   90.00
#
_symmetry.space_group_name_H-M   'P 1'
#
loop_
_entity.id
_entity.type
_entity.pdbx_description
1 polymer ?
#
loop_
_entity_poly.entity_id
_entity_poly.type
_entity_poly.pdbx_seq_one_letter_code
_entity_poly.pdbx_strand_id
1 'polypeptide(L)'
;HAAGRSWPVRAGQRVSDGGQVVLGDALAPVNTPVVYRVTSLGELMGASAPVTRPWAGRSLLSDTVGGHRVDLLWQGDDERDVPQRVTLHEIPGRATPVAVMDPVMGAGTVALTARTDAAGTRAMAALAAEARVVALFHNPRWCHQCRRGACDVPLVTVVVLTSHRRSARVDEAERTWTLKCTLVGVPQPGTPIWVSTWNDFDAVGLDWDRADAMALDWDRADRTIWQEVGG
;
A
#
# COMPACT_ATOMS: atom_id res chain seq x y z
N HIS A 1 -5.42 13.87 -1.57
CA HIS A 1 -4.25 14.48 -2.19
C HIS A 1 -3.36 15.13 -1.13
N ALA A 2 -2.07 14.89 -1.14
CA ALA A 2 -1.08 15.59 -0.31
C ALA A 2 0.23 15.74 -1.10
N ALA A 3 0.90 16.89 -0.95
CA ALA A 3 2.20 17.17 -1.58
C ALA A 3 2.26 16.82 -3.09
N GLY A 4 1.21 17.12 -3.85
CA GLY A 4 1.11 16.84 -5.29
C GLY A 4 0.84 15.36 -5.65
N ARG A 5 0.70 14.47 -4.68
CA ARG A 5 0.37 13.06 -4.89
C ARG A 5 -1.11 12.80 -4.60
N SER A 6 -1.70 11.87 -5.33
CA SER A 6 -3.06 11.37 -5.11
C SER A 6 -3.07 9.85 -5.05
N TRP A 7 -3.96 9.32 -4.24
CA TRP A 7 -4.18 7.88 -4.11
C TRP A 7 -5.65 7.61 -3.77
N PRO A 8 -6.19 6.46 -4.16
CA PRO A 8 -7.55 6.09 -3.79
C PRO A 8 -7.65 5.82 -2.28
N VAL A 9 -8.76 6.24 -1.68
CA VAL A 9 -9.09 5.83 -0.30
C VAL A 9 -9.48 4.36 -0.33
N ARG A 10 -8.99 3.59 0.64
CA ARG A 10 -9.34 2.17 0.79
C ARG A 10 -10.87 2.02 0.93
N ALA A 11 -11.48 1.12 0.17
CA ALA A 11 -12.93 0.96 0.06
C ALA A 11 -13.68 2.21 -0.47
N GLY A 12 -12.96 3.14 -1.11
CA GLY A 12 -13.56 4.39 -1.63
C GLY A 12 -14.28 4.21 -2.97
N GLN A 13 -14.02 3.13 -3.70
CA GLN A 13 -14.76 2.81 -4.91
C GLN A 13 -16.06 2.08 -4.55
N ARG A 14 -17.19 2.66 -4.90
CA ARG A 14 -18.52 2.10 -4.63
C ARG A 14 -19.50 2.50 -5.73
N VAL A 15 -20.46 1.65 -5.97
CA VAL A 15 -21.65 2.01 -6.73
C VAL A 15 -22.55 2.89 -5.84
N SER A 16 -23.01 4.03 -6.37
CA SER A 16 -23.88 4.91 -5.61
C SER A 16 -25.31 4.35 -5.62
N ASP A 17 -25.85 4.11 -4.44
CA ASP A 17 -27.25 3.77 -4.20
C ASP A 17 -28.08 4.99 -3.75
N GLY A 18 -27.49 6.18 -3.78
CA GLY A 18 -28.10 7.42 -3.28
C GLY A 18 -28.03 7.57 -1.76
N GLY A 19 -27.49 6.60 -1.04
CA GLY A 19 -27.33 6.64 0.41
C GLY A 19 -26.09 7.40 0.87
N GLN A 20 -26.07 7.74 2.16
CA GLN A 20 -24.90 8.32 2.81
C GLN A 20 -23.84 7.24 3.03
N VAL A 21 -22.61 7.52 2.60
CA VAL A 21 -21.46 6.62 2.81
C VAL A 21 -20.48 7.27 3.78
N VAL A 22 -20.10 6.53 4.83
CA VAL A 22 -19.05 6.91 5.77
C VAL A 22 -17.83 6.01 5.55
N LEU A 23 -16.69 6.62 5.27
CA LEU A 23 -15.44 5.90 5.03
C LEU A 23 -14.37 6.35 6.02
N GLY A 24 -13.66 5.38 6.60
CA GLY A 24 -12.47 5.63 7.42
C GLY A 24 -11.20 5.48 6.57
N ASP A 25 -10.34 6.50 6.58
CA ASP A 25 -9.03 6.42 5.94
C ASP A 25 -7.93 6.11 6.96
N ALA A 26 -7.75 4.82 7.24
CA ALA A 26 -6.68 4.35 8.14
C ALA A 26 -5.27 4.54 7.54
N LEU A 27 -5.17 4.79 6.23
CA LEU A 27 -3.92 5.00 5.51
C LEU A 27 -3.61 6.49 5.25
N ALA A 28 -4.41 7.41 5.77
CA ALA A 28 -4.06 8.83 5.71
C ALA A 28 -2.69 9.08 6.38
N PRO A 29 -1.77 9.80 5.71
CA PRO A 29 -0.47 10.11 6.29
C PRO A 29 -0.61 10.93 7.57
N VAL A 30 0.29 10.69 8.50
CA VAL A 30 0.29 11.40 9.79
C VAL A 30 0.93 12.78 9.66
N ASN A 31 0.41 13.75 10.41
CA ASN A 31 0.93 15.12 10.51
C ASN A 31 1.15 15.81 9.14
N THR A 32 0.38 15.40 8.15
CA THR A 32 0.40 15.96 6.80
C THR A 32 -1.01 16.32 6.40
N PRO A 33 -1.28 17.55 5.93
CA PRO A 33 -2.62 17.91 5.46
C PRO A 33 -2.97 17.14 4.19
N VAL A 34 -4.15 16.54 4.17
CA VAL A 34 -4.75 15.86 3.02
C VAL A 34 -6.07 16.51 2.64
N VAL A 35 -6.40 16.50 1.37
CA VAL A 35 -7.71 16.93 0.85
C VAL A 35 -8.38 15.70 0.24
N TYR A 36 -9.56 15.35 0.71
CA TYR A 36 -10.36 14.29 0.12
C TYR A 36 -11.18 14.85 -1.04
N ARG A 37 -11.22 14.10 -2.13
CA ARG A 37 -12.00 14.43 -3.32
C ARG A 37 -12.90 13.27 -3.66
N VAL A 38 -14.15 13.58 -3.96
CA VAL A 38 -15.12 12.63 -4.48
C VAL A 38 -15.26 12.87 -5.97
N THR A 39 -15.10 11.82 -6.75
CA THR A 39 -15.29 11.87 -8.22
C THR A 39 -16.35 10.85 -8.63
N SER A 40 -17.14 11.19 -9.64
CA SER A 40 -18.09 10.28 -10.27
C SER A 40 -17.85 10.33 -11.78
N LEU A 41 -17.68 9.19 -12.41
CA LEU A 41 -17.37 9.08 -13.86
C LEU A 41 -16.22 9.98 -14.31
N GLY A 42 -15.22 10.17 -13.43
CA GLY A 42 -14.06 11.05 -13.68
C GLY A 42 -14.27 12.52 -13.35
N GLU A 43 -15.48 12.97 -13.09
CA GLU A 43 -15.81 14.35 -12.72
C GLU A 43 -15.69 14.57 -11.21
N LEU A 44 -15.16 15.75 -10.82
CA LEU A 44 -15.05 16.15 -9.42
C LEU A 44 -16.42 16.59 -8.88
N MET A 45 -16.97 15.80 -7.96
CA MET A 45 -18.26 16.09 -7.30
C MET A 45 -18.10 16.93 -6.03
N GLY A 46 -16.94 16.89 -5.39
CA GLY A 46 -16.68 17.67 -4.18
C GLY A 46 -15.29 17.46 -3.61
N ALA A 47 -14.88 18.36 -2.74
CA ALA A 47 -13.61 18.30 -2.04
C ALA A 47 -13.79 18.75 -0.59
N SER A 48 -13.06 18.13 0.34
CA SER A 48 -13.00 18.57 1.74
C SER A 48 -12.09 19.78 1.91
N ALA A 49 -12.25 20.49 3.03
CA ALA A 49 -11.16 21.29 3.57
C ALA A 49 -9.94 20.38 3.89
N PRO A 50 -8.73 20.94 4.00
CA PRO A 50 -7.57 20.17 4.42
C PRO A 50 -7.78 19.58 5.82
N VAL A 51 -7.52 18.28 5.96
CA VAL A 51 -7.62 17.54 7.21
C VAL A 51 -6.26 16.95 7.55
N THR A 52 -5.86 17.00 8.80
CA THR A 52 -4.60 16.41 9.26
C THR A 52 -4.87 15.36 10.33
N ARG A 53 -4.31 14.16 10.14
CA ARG A 53 -4.31 13.09 11.14
C ARG A 53 -3.17 13.33 12.14
N PRO A 54 -3.44 13.71 13.40
CA PRO A 54 -2.39 13.99 14.37
C PRO A 54 -1.73 12.69 14.84
N TRP A 55 -0.42 12.74 15.00
CA TRP A 55 0.39 11.68 15.61
C TRP A 55 1.54 12.28 16.39
N ALA A 56 1.65 11.96 17.68
CA ALA A 56 2.68 12.49 18.56
C ALA A 56 3.98 11.68 18.54
N GLY A 57 3.88 10.38 18.21
CA GLY A 57 5.00 9.46 18.19
C GLY A 57 5.99 9.68 17.06
N ARG A 58 7.07 8.91 17.07
CA ARG A 58 8.17 9.03 16.09
C ARG A 58 7.78 8.46 14.74
N SER A 59 7.39 7.19 14.70
CA SER A 59 6.93 6.49 13.51
C SER A 59 5.75 5.61 13.88
N LEU A 60 4.80 5.49 12.99
CA LEU A 60 3.61 4.68 13.22
C LEU A 60 3.66 3.43 12.33
N LEU A 61 3.53 2.27 12.95
CA LEU A 61 3.18 1.03 12.27
C LEU A 61 1.72 0.69 12.62
N SER A 62 0.91 0.42 11.64
CA SER A 62 -0.51 0.11 11.82
C SER A 62 -0.95 -0.98 10.87
N ASP A 63 -1.99 -1.71 11.22
CA ASP A 63 -2.72 -2.47 10.22
C ASP A 63 -3.42 -1.55 9.21
N THR A 64 -3.94 -2.11 8.14
CA THR A 64 -4.59 -1.34 7.07
C THR A 64 -6.02 -0.90 7.40
N VAL A 65 -6.56 -1.30 8.54
CA VAL A 65 -7.90 -0.92 9.03
C VAL A 65 -7.85 0.02 10.24
N GLY A 66 -6.68 0.18 10.86
CA GLY A 66 -6.46 1.10 11.98
C GLY A 66 -6.81 0.52 13.35
N GLY A 67 -7.04 -0.79 13.46
CA GLY A 67 -7.30 -1.50 14.72
C GLY A 67 -6.05 -1.59 15.60
N HIS A 68 -4.91 -1.87 15.01
CA HIS A 68 -3.63 -1.98 15.70
C HIS A 68 -2.72 -0.81 15.33
N ARG A 69 -2.13 -0.19 16.33
CA ARG A 69 -1.22 0.95 16.18
C ARG A 69 -0.03 0.80 17.12
N VAL A 70 1.16 0.95 16.59
CA VAL A 70 2.42 0.86 17.34
C VAL A 70 3.28 2.07 17.05
N ASP A 71 3.70 2.78 18.09
CA ASP A 71 4.74 3.79 17.97
C ASP A 71 6.10 3.09 17.95
N LEU A 72 6.82 3.25 16.86
CA LEU A 72 8.16 2.68 16.69
C LEU A 72 9.21 3.76 16.90
N LEU A 73 10.10 3.55 17.83
CA LEU A 73 11.34 4.29 17.88
C LEU A 73 12.32 3.64 16.89
N TRP A 74 12.33 4.15 15.67
CA TRP A 74 13.21 3.67 14.61
C TRP A 74 14.68 3.81 15.00
N GLN A 75 15.42 2.76 14.78
CA GLN A 75 16.86 2.69 15.05
C GLN A 75 17.56 2.17 13.80
N GLY A 76 18.62 2.85 13.41
CA GLY A 76 19.38 2.51 12.21
C GLY A 76 18.78 3.13 10.95
N ASP A 77 19.20 2.61 9.83
CA ASP A 77 18.86 3.12 8.50
C ASP A 77 17.53 2.56 8.00
N ASP A 78 16.88 3.29 7.11
CA ASP A 78 15.76 2.79 6.30
C ASP A 78 16.37 2.09 5.09
N GLU A 79 16.58 0.80 5.23
CA GLU A 79 17.18 -0.01 4.18
C GLU A 79 16.11 -0.53 3.25
N ARG A 80 16.17 -0.14 1.98
CA ARG A 80 15.24 -0.55 0.94
C ARG A 80 15.99 -1.17 -0.22
N ASP A 81 15.57 -2.33 -0.62
CA ASP A 81 16.07 -3.04 -1.79
C ASP A 81 14.93 -3.23 -2.79
N VAL A 82 15.18 -2.80 -4.03
CA VAL A 82 14.21 -2.94 -5.13
C VAL A 82 14.89 -3.68 -6.28
N PRO A 83 14.71 -5.01 -6.35
CA PRO A 83 15.38 -5.81 -7.37
C PRO A 83 14.87 -5.48 -8.77
N GLN A 84 15.79 -5.44 -9.72
CA GLN A 84 15.45 -5.41 -11.14
C GLN A 84 14.97 -6.78 -11.59
N ARG A 85 13.89 -6.83 -12.36
CA ARG A 85 13.44 -8.05 -13.02
C ARG A 85 14.21 -8.19 -14.32
N VAL A 86 15.34 -8.88 -14.26
CA VAL A 86 16.19 -9.12 -15.42
C VAL A 86 16.46 -10.62 -15.57
N THR A 87 16.35 -11.12 -16.80
CA THR A 87 16.77 -12.47 -17.16
C THR A 87 17.97 -12.36 -18.09
N LEU A 88 19.06 -13.02 -17.74
CA LEU A 88 20.26 -13.08 -18.57
C LEU A 88 20.23 -14.36 -19.41
N HIS A 89 20.30 -14.21 -20.73
CA HIS A 89 20.33 -15.32 -21.65
C HIS A 89 21.77 -15.46 -22.20
N GLU A 90 22.39 -16.57 -21.88
CA GLU A 90 23.67 -16.96 -22.48
C GLU A 90 23.43 -17.53 -23.86
N ILE A 91 24.05 -16.93 -24.88
CA ILE A 91 23.95 -17.38 -26.25
C ILE A 91 25.27 -18.03 -26.63
N PRO A 92 25.30 -19.30 -27.10
CA PRO A 92 26.51 -19.94 -27.52
C PRO A 92 27.27 -19.11 -28.58
N GLY A 93 28.58 -18.94 -28.39
CA GLY A 93 29.42 -18.12 -29.25
C GLY A 93 29.47 -16.62 -28.98
N ARG A 94 28.74 -16.14 -27.97
CA ARG A 94 28.84 -14.76 -27.48
C ARG A 94 29.57 -14.72 -26.13
N ALA A 95 30.47 -13.74 -25.99
CA ALA A 95 31.24 -13.55 -24.76
C ALA A 95 30.42 -12.92 -23.63
N THR A 96 29.29 -12.27 -23.97
CA THR A 96 28.40 -11.58 -22.99
C THR A 96 26.96 -12.02 -23.18
N PRO A 97 26.22 -12.25 -22.10
CA PRO A 97 24.80 -12.60 -22.16
C PRO A 97 23.96 -11.45 -22.70
N VAL A 98 22.79 -11.77 -23.20
CA VAL A 98 21.74 -10.79 -23.55
C VAL A 98 20.82 -10.62 -22.34
N ALA A 99 20.63 -9.39 -21.91
CA ALA A 99 19.70 -9.05 -20.84
C ALA A 99 18.30 -8.79 -21.42
N VAL A 100 17.31 -9.50 -20.92
CA VAL A 100 15.90 -9.20 -21.13
C VAL A 100 15.37 -8.62 -19.84
N MET A 101 14.86 -7.38 -19.88
CA MET A 101 14.39 -6.64 -18.73
C MET A 101 12.87 -6.50 -18.80
N ASP A 102 12.21 -6.73 -17.67
CA ASP A 102 10.81 -6.39 -17.48
C ASP A 102 10.69 -4.83 -17.41
N PRO A 103 9.70 -4.21 -18.03
CA PRO A 103 9.48 -2.77 -17.93
C PRO A 103 9.14 -2.33 -16.49
N VAL A 104 8.76 -3.26 -15.62
CA VAL A 104 8.41 -2.99 -14.22
C VAL A 104 9.44 -3.60 -13.28
N MET A 105 9.93 -2.83 -12.34
CA MET A 105 10.82 -3.31 -11.27
C MET A 105 10.09 -4.33 -10.38
N GLY A 106 10.86 -5.19 -9.71
CA GLY A 106 10.34 -6.14 -8.74
C GLY A 106 9.71 -5.45 -7.51
N ALA A 107 8.97 -6.22 -6.74
CA ALA A 107 8.51 -5.74 -5.44
C ALA A 107 9.73 -5.45 -4.54
N GLY A 108 9.74 -4.27 -3.94
CA GLY A 108 10.81 -3.89 -3.04
C GLY A 108 10.70 -4.55 -1.67
N THR A 109 11.81 -4.61 -0.96
CA THR A 109 11.85 -5.02 0.45
C THR A 109 12.26 -3.86 1.34
N VAL A 110 11.82 -3.91 2.59
CA VAL A 110 12.21 -2.95 3.64
C VAL A 110 12.69 -3.75 4.84
N ALA A 111 13.91 -3.46 5.28
CA ALA A 111 14.43 -3.96 6.55
C ALA A 111 14.56 -2.80 7.54
N LEU A 112 14.03 -2.98 8.74
CA LEU A 112 14.10 -1.96 9.76
C LEU A 112 14.32 -2.54 11.16
N THR A 113 15.01 -1.77 11.99
CA THR A 113 15.17 -2.08 13.40
C THR A 113 14.53 -0.95 14.22
N ALA A 114 13.66 -1.34 15.17
CA ALA A 114 12.95 -0.38 16.00
C ALA A 114 12.88 -0.85 17.44
N ARG A 115 12.79 0.11 18.37
CA ARG A 115 12.52 -0.16 19.79
C ARG A 115 11.06 0.13 20.12
N THR A 116 10.56 -0.61 21.08
CA THR A 116 9.26 -0.38 21.72
C THR A 116 9.41 -0.46 23.22
N ASP A 117 8.62 0.31 23.95
CA ASP A 117 8.43 0.16 25.39
C ASP A 117 7.55 -1.06 25.70
N ALA A 118 7.18 -1.26 26.95
CA ALA A 118 6.35 -2.39 27.38
C ALA A 118 4.96 -2.37 26.74
N ALA A 119 4.34 -1.20 26.58
CA ALA A 119 3.04 -1.04 25.94
C ALA A 119 3.11 -1.32 24.43
N GLY A 120 4.08 -0.69 23.75
CA GLY A 120 4.36 -0.90 22.35
C GLY A 120 4.78 -2.33 22.02
N THR A 121 5.45 -3.03 22.95
CA THR A 121 5.80 -4.44 22.79
C THR A 121 4.56 -5.33 22.72
N ARG A 122 3.55 -5.09 23.57
CA ARG A 122 2.28 -5.84 23.52
C ARG A 122 1.52 -5.53 22.23
N ALA A 123 1.43 -4.25 21.88
CA ALA A 123 0.77 -3.85 20.64
C ALA A 123 1.47 -4.41 19.39
N MET A 124 2.81 -4.44 19.38
CA MET A 124 3.58 -5.04 18.27
C MET A 124 3.37 -6.56 18.18
N ALA A 125 3.31 -7.25 19.31
CA ALA A 125 3.05 -8.69 19.34
C ALA A 125 1.63 -9.01 18.80
N ALA A 126 0.62 -8.24 19.19
CA ALA A 126 -0.73 -8.38 18.68
C ALA A 126 -0.79 -8.10 17.17
N LEU A 127 -0.20 -7.00 16.73
CA LEU A 127 -0.13 -6.66 15.30
C LEU A 127 0.57 -7.75 14.49
N ALA A 128 1.70 -8.28 14.96
CA ALA A 128 2.44 -9.34 14.26
C ALA A 128 1.67 -10.67 14.22
N ALA A 129 0.81 -10.95 15.21
CA ALA A 129 0.00 -12.16 15.25
C ALA A 129 -1.23 -12.08 14.32
N GLU A 130 -1.84 -10.90 14.17
CA GLU A 130 -3.14 -10.73 13.52
C GLU A 130 -3.01 -10.09 12.13
N ALA A 131 -2.12 -9.12 11.96
CA ALA A 131 -2.02 -8.35 10.73
C ALA A 131 -0.92 -8.87 9.81
N ARG A 132 -1.29 -9.37 8.64
CA ARG A 132 -0.34 -9.79 7.59
C ARG A 132 0.12 -8.62 6.74
N VAL A 133 -0.76 -7.67 6.48
CA VAL A 133 -0.47 -6.43 5.73
C VAL A 133 -0.53 -5.26 6.68
N VAL A 134 0.54 -4.50 6.72
CA VAL A 134 0.69 -3.36 7.62
C VAL A 134 1.10 -2.11 6.85
N ALA A 135 0.85 -0.96 7.42
CA ALA A 135 1.27 0.32 6.88
C ALA A 135 2.30 0.96 7.80
N LEU A 136 3.41 1.34 7.22
CA LEU A 136 4.49 2.07 7.87
C LEU A 136 4.34 3.55 7.52
N PHE A 137 4.18 4.39 8.54
CA PHE A 137 3.98 5.83 8.37
C PHE A 137 5.24 6.59 8.74
N HIS A 138 5.74 7.33 7.79
CA HIS A 138 6.81 8.29 8.01
C HIS A 138 6.23 9.57 8.63
N ASN A 139 6.77 9.99 9.77
CA ASN A 139 6.30 11.20 10.44
C ASN A 139 7.18 12.40 10.06
N PRO A 140 6.70 13.31 9.20
CA PRO A 140 7.50 14.45 8.74
C PRO A 140 7.87 15.42 9.85
N ARG A 141 7.13 15.46 10.96
CA ARG A 141 7.40 16.31 12.10
C ARG A 141 8.76 16.00 12.75
N TRP A 142 9.16 14.72 12.75
CA TRP A 142 10.42 14.27 13.36
C TRP A 142 11.53 14.08 12.33
N CYS A 143 11.23 14.14 11.04
CA CYS A 143 12.21 13.96 9.99
C CYS A 143 12.91 15.27 9.64
N HIS A 144 14.23 15.27 9.78
CA HIS A 144 15.04 16.45 9.42
C HIS A 144 15.03 16.71 7.92
N GLN A 145 15.02 15.67 7.08
CA GLN A 145 14.97 15.80 5.63
C GLN A 145 13.63 16.34 5.15
N CYS A 146 12.50 15.93 5.77
CA CYS A 146 11.20 16.51 5.47
C CYS A 146 11.15 18.03 5.72
N ARG A 147 11.76 18.48 6.80
CA ARG A 147 11.84 19.93 7.13
C ARG A 147 12.66 20.71 6.11
N ARG A 148 13.58 20.06 5.40
CA ARG A 148 14.38 20.65 4.33
C ARG A 148 13.77 20.48 2.94
N GLY A 149 12.68 19.75 2.82
CA GLY A 149 12.04 19.43 1.53
C GLY A 149 12.85 18.43 0.69
N ALA A 150 13.81 17.72 1.28
CA ALA A 150 14.71 16.79 0.60
C ALA A 150 14.47 15.31 0.96
N CYS A 151 13.34 15.00 1.62
CA CYS A 151 13.02 13.64 2.02
C CYS A 151 12.42 12.86 0.84
N ASP A 152 13.01 11.71 0.55
CA ASP A 152 12.57 10.75 -0.46
C ASP A 152 11.76 9.58 0.14
N VAL A 153 11.69 9.47 1.48
CA VAL A 153 10.91 8.44 2.16
C VAL A 153 9.42 8.69 1.97
N PRO A 154 8.65 7.72 1.45
CA PRO A 154 7.20 7.86 1.31
C PRO A 154 6.51 8.10 2.65
N LEU A 155 5.51 8.97 2.67
CA LEU A 155 4.71 9.26 3.87
C LEU A 155 3.98 8.02 4.41
N VAL A 156 3.60 7.11 3.52
CA VAL A 156 2.97 5.83 3.85
C VAL A 156 3.55 4.77 2.94
N THR A 157 3.97 3.67 3.52
CA THR A 157 4.45 2.48 2.80
C THR A 157 3.64 1.28 3.27
N VAL A 158 2.97 0.61 2.35
CA VAL A 158 2.22 -0.61 2.66
C VAL A 158 3.09 -1.82 2.41
N VAL A 159 3.19 -2.69 3.40
CA VAL A 159 4.10 -3.83 3.37
C VAL A 159 3.45 -5.08 3.97
N VAL A 160 3.92 -6.24 3.54
CA VAL A 160 3.70 -7.50 4.22
C VAL A 160 4.87 -7.75 5.16
N LEU A 161 4.58 -8.04 6.42
CA LEU A 161 5.58 -8.45 7.39
C LEU A 161 5.98 -9.90 7.11
N THR A 162 7.14 -10.09 6.47
CA THR A 162 7.63 -11.42 6.07
C THR A 162 8.36 -12.14 7.19
N SER A 163 9.04 -11.41 8.05
CA SER A 163 9.58 -11.94 9.29
C SER A 163 9.78 -10.85 10.33
N HIS A 164 9.73 -11.25 11.59
CA HIS A 164 10.07 -10.38 12.71
C HIS A 164 10.93 -11.14 13.71
N ARG A 165 11.87 -10.43 14.31
CA ARG A 165 12.71 -10.93 15.38
C ARG A 165 12.64 -9.95 16.55
N ARG A 166 12.37 -10.46 17.74
CA ARG A 166 12.41 -9.69 18.97
C ARG A 166 13.64 -10.06 19.77
N SER A 167 14.40 -9.08 20.21
CA SER A 167 15.42 -9.23 21.23
C SER A 167 15.04 -8.48 22.49
N ALA A 168 15.41 -9.04 23.63
CA ALA A 168 15.16 -8.49 24.95
C ALA A 168 16.41 -8.69 25.82
N ARG A 169 16.79 -7.65 26.55
CA ARG A 169 17.61 -7.84 27.73
C ARG A 169 16.70 -8.16 28.91
N VAL A 170 17.18 -9.03 29.79
CA VAL A 170 16.36 -9.56 30.91
C VAL A 170 15.84 -8.43 31.82
N ASP A 171 16.63 -7.40 31.99
CA ASP A 171 16.39 -6.33 32.96
C ASP A 171 15.78 -5.07 32.37
N GLU A 172 15.49 -5.04 31.05
CA GLU A 172 14.97 -3.85 30.38
C GLU A 172 13.51 -4.00 29.97
N ALA A 173 12.72 -2.95 30.19
CA ALA A 173 11.34 -2.87 29.73
C ALA A 173 11.22 -2.74 28.21
N GLU A 174 12.27 -2.20 27.56
CA GLU A 174 12.32 -2.01 26.13
C GLU A 174 12.63 -3.31 25.37
N ARG A 175 12.11 -3.41 24.17
CA ARG A 175 12.39 -4.51 23.24
C ARG A 175 12.85 -3.96 21.92
N THR A 176 13.83 -4.61 21.32
CA THR A 176 14.27 -4.32 19.96
C THR A 176 13.64 -5.32 19.00
N TRP A 177 13.04 -4.79 17.96
CA TRP A 177 12.43 -5.54 16.88
C TRP A 177 13.22 -5.34 15.60
N THR A 178 13.56 -6.43 14.94
CA THR A 178 14.06 -6.42 13.56
C THR A 178 12.95 -6.95 12.67
N LEU A 179 12.50 -6.14 11.73
CA LEU A 179 11.39 -6.45 10.84
C LEU A 179 11.92 -6.55 9.42
N LYS A 180 11.50 -7.59 8.71
CA LYS A 180 11.68 -7.72 7.26
C LYS A 180 10.33 -7.69 6.60
N CYS A 181 10.20 -6.83 5.61
CA CYS A 181 8.94 -6.54 4.97
C CYS A 181 9.10 -6.54 3.46
N THR A 182 8.04 -6.91 2.74
CA THR A 182 7.95 -6.76 1.29
C THR A 182 6.92 -5.71 0.95
N LEU A 183 7.25 -4.79 0.05
CA LEU A 183 6.32 -3.76 -0.41
C LEU A 183 5.18 -4.41 -1.19
N VAL A 184 3.96 -3.97 -0.90
CA VAL A 184 2.76 -4.45 -1.57
C VAL A 184 1.82 -3.29 -1.88
N GLY A 185 0.91 -3.52 -2.82
CA GLY A 185 -0.19 -2.59 -3.05
C GLY A 185 -1.15 -2.52 -1.86
N VAL A 186 -1.92 -1.44 -1.77
CA VAL A 186 -2.96 -1.29 -0.75
C VAL A 186 -4.05 -2.35 -0.98
N PRO A 187 -4.30 -3.26 -0.02
CA PRO A 187 -5.38 -4.23 -0.16
C PRO A 187 -6.72 -3.50 -0.09
N GLN A 188 -7.56 -3.68 -1.09
CA GLN A 188 -8.91 -3.14 -1.12
C GLN A 188 -9.85 -4.14 -0.42
N PRO A 189 -10.66 -3.71 0.58
CA PRO A 189 -11.64 -4.58 1.19
C PRO A 189 -12.81 -4.76 0.22
N GLY A 190 -13.32 -5.96 0.14
CA GLY A 190 -14.53 -6.24 -0.64
C GLY A 190 -14.32 -6.22 -2.16
N THR A 191 -13.09 -6.00 -2.64
CA THR A 191 -12.77 -6.57 -3.94
C THR A 191 -12.53 -8.05 -3.64
N PRO A 192 -13.49 -8.95 -3.88
CA PRO A 192 -13.11 -10.31 -4.11
C PRO A 192 -12.00 -10.20 -5.14
N ILE A 193 -10.99 -11.05 -5.08
CA ILE A 193 -10.18 -11.32 -6.24
C ILE A 193 -11.13 -12.08 -7.16
N TRP A 194 -12.04 -11.34 -7.77
CA TRP A 194 -12.74 -11.83 -8.91
C TRP A 194 -11.68 -11.82 -9.99
N VAL A 195 -11.03 -12.92 -10.12
CA VAL A 195 -10.38 -13.25 -11.37
C VAL A 195 -11.55 -13.44 -12.31
N SER A 196 -11.94 -12.37 -13.01
CA SER A 196 -12.85 -12.51 -14.13
C SER A 196 -12.19 -13.50 -15.07
N THR A 197 -12.79 -14.66 -15.18
CA THR A 197 -12.33 -15.71 -16.09
C THR A 197 -12.92 -15.45 -17.47
N TRP A 198 -12.34 -16.00 -18.49
CA TRP A 198 -12.95 -16.00 -19.83
C TRP A 198 -14.35 -16.60 -19.83
N ASN A 199 -14.64 -17.53 -18.91
CA ASN A 199 -15.98 -18.07 -18.72
C ASN A 199 -16.97 -17.01 -18.22
N ASP A 200 -16.55 -16.06 -17.41
CA ASP A 200 -17.41 -14.96 -16.95
C ASP A 200 -17.67 -13.98 -18.09
N PHE A 201 -16.68 -13.72 -18.94
CA PHE A 201 -16.83 -12.94 -20.17
C PHE A 201 -17.84 -13.60 -21.13
N ASP A 202 -17.69 -14.90 -21.36
CA ASP A 202 -18.59 -15.69 -22.21
C ASP A 202 -20.01 -15.74 -21.64
N ALA A 203 -20.16 -15.82 -20.30
CA ALA A 203 -21.47 -15.85 -19.63
C ALA A 203 -22.26 -14.54 -19.80
N VAL A 204 -21.58 -13.42 -19.98
CA VAL A 204 -22.22 -12.11 -20.27
C VAL A 204 -22.76 -12.04 -21.71
N GLY A 205 -22.35 -12.99 -22.58
CA GLY A 205 -22.78 -13.02 -23.96
C GLY A 205 -22.31 -11.82 -24.78
N LEU A 206 -21.19 -11.25 -24.43
CA LEU A 206 -20.52 -10.19 -25.19
C LEU A 206 -19.88 -10.82 -26.43
N ASP A 207 -20.31 -10.38 -27.60
CA ASP A 207 -19.58 -10.60 -28.84
C ASP A 207 -18.53 -9.51 -29.07
N TRP A 208 -17.62 -9.75 -30.01
CA TRP A 208 -16.55 -8.81 -30.29
C TRP A 208 -17.05 -7.45 -30.79
N ASP A 209 -18.15 -7.43 -31.54
CA ASP A 209 -18.73 -6.19 -32.06
C ASP A 209 -19.23 -5.30 -30.92
N ARG A 210 -19.76 -5.92 -29.87
CA ARG A 210 -20.24 -5.23 -28.68
C ARG A 210 -19.09 -4.79 -27.76
N ALA A 211 -18.02 -5.58 -27.70
CA ALA A 211 -16.79 -5.21 -26.99
C ALA A 211 -16.12 -3.99 -27.65
N ASP A 212 -16.05 -3.95 -28.96
CA ASP A 212 -15.54 -2.81 -29.75
C ASP A 212 -16.42 -1.57 -29.55
N ALA A 213 -17.76 -1.72 -29.55
CA ALA A 213 -18.67 -0.61 -29.28
C ALA A 213 -18.52 -0.03 -27.87
N MET A 214 -18.05 -0.82 -26.90
CA MET A 214 -17.72 -0.38 -25.55
C MET A 214 -16.32 0.21 -25.43
N ALA A 215 -15.55 0.26 -26.51
CA ALA A 215 -14.14 0.67 -26.54
C ALA A 215 -13.30 -0.09 -25.48
N LEU A 216 -13.53 -1.40 -25.40
CA LEU A 216 -12.80 -2.28 -24.52
C LEU A 216 -11.41 -2.55 -25.12
N ASP A 217 -10.38 -2.01 -24.50
CA ASP A 217 -9.02 -2.48 -24.67
C ASP A 217 -8.71 -3.60 -23.65
N TRP A 218 -7.61 -4.32 -23.85
CA TRP A 218 -7.19 -5.41 -22.97
C TRP A 218 -7.03 -4.96 -21.52
N ASP A 219 -6.47 -3.79 -21.30
CA ASP A 219 -6.29 -3.18 -19.98
C ASP A 219 -7.61 -2.88 -19.27
N ARG A 220 -8.65 -2.56 -20.02
CA ARG A 220 -9.97 -2.27 -19.50
C ARG A 220 -10.75 -3.57 -19.28
N ALA A 221 -10.60 -4.56 -20.16
CA ALA A 221 -11.18 -5.88 -20.01
C ALA A 221 -10.68 -6.57 -18.73
N ASP A 222 -9.38 -6.52 -18.46
CA ASP A 222 -8.77 -7.08 -17.25
C ASP A 222 -9.23 -6.42 -15.94
N ARG A 223 -9.73 -5.18 -16.03
CA ARG A 223 -10.24 -4.42 -14.87
C ARG A 223 -11.74 -4.46 -14.71
N THR A 224 -12.45 -5.05 -15.67
CA THR A 224 -13.92 -5.11 -15.68
C THR A 224 -14.40 -6.34 -14.89
N ILE A 225 -15.34 -6.12 -13.98
CA ILE A 225 -16.01 -7.21 -13.25
C ILE A 225 -17.18 -7.67 -14.10
N TRP A 226 -16.99 -8.72 -14.87
CA TRP A 226 -17.96 -9.20 -15.86
C TRP A 226 -19.28 -9.66 -15.26
N GLN A 227 -19.29 -10.08 -14.01
CA GLN A 227 -20.52 -10.51 -13.31
C GLN A 227 -21.49 -9.34 -13.03
N GLU A 228 -21.01 -8.09 -13.04
CA GLU A 228 -21.87 -6.91 -12.82
C GLU A 228 -22.43 -6.33 -14.13
N VAL A 229 -21.89 -6.72 -15.27
CA VAL A 229 -22.28 -6.19 -16.59
C VAL A 229 -23.48 -6.95 -17.19
N GLY A 230 -23.79 -8.15 -16.68
CA GLY A 230 -24.85 -9.05 -17.16
C GLY A 230 -26.17 -9.00 -16.38
N GLY A 231 -26.34 -8.02 -15.46
CA GLY A 231 -27.55 -7.86 -14.65
C GLY A 231 -28.54 -6.84 -15.21
#